data_31f5ad568675c5df698d457a85855128
#
_entry.id   31f5ad568675c5df698d457a85855128
#
_cell.length_a   1.000
_cell.length_b   1.000
_cell.length_c   1.000
_cell.angle_alpha   90.00
_cell.angle_beta   90.00
_cell.angle_gamma   90.00
#
_symmetry.space_group_name_H-M   'P 1'
#
loop_
_entity.id
_entity.type
_entity.pdbx_description
1 polymer ?
#
loop_
_entity_poly.entity_id
_entity_poly.type
_entity_poly.pdbx_seq_one_letter_code
_entity_poly.pdbx_strand_id
1 'polypeptide(L)'
;MNIILFGAPGSGKGTQAEKISKEFNLLKVSSGELLRNEIVKNTSLGKKIKKIVNKGSLVSDDIINKLIENILSQEQYFNRLIFDGYPRTLDQVKNLELLSKKFNQKILCILSLNVNKEKIIKRVMGRRICSKCGLAFNEFFNPPDKLNYECGLKFLEKRSDDQEKIIKIRYETYLKQAVPIINFYKDKKLVHEINGEGEISSIYEQIRTIITSVKA
;
A
#
# COMPACT_ATOMS: atom_id res chain seq x y z
N MET A 1 0.03 13.80 -11.06
CA MET A 1 -0.67 13.75 -9.76
C MET A 1 -0.13 12.62 -8.91
N ASN A 2 0.07 12.80 -7.62
CA ASN A 2 0.41 11.72 -6.72
C ASN A 2 -0.75 11.47 -5.75
N ILE A 3 -1.02 10.19 -5.46
CA ILE A 3 -2.13 9.74 -4.60
C ILE A 3 -1.54 8.89 -3.48
N ILE A 4 -2.03 9.06 -2.26
CA ILE A 4 -1.69 8.18 -1.15
C ILE A 4 -2.88 7.28 -0.84
N LEU A 5 -2.66 5.95 -0.85
CA LEU A 5 -3.62 4.97 -0.37
C LEU A 5 -3.32 4.66 1.10
N PHE A 6 -4.26 5.03 1.96
CA PHE A 6 -4.19 4.83 3.39
C PHE A 6 -5.18 3.76 3.85
N GLY A 7 -4.86 3.04 4.90
CA GLY A 7 -5.71 1.98 5.44
C GLY A 7 -4.91 0.85 6.08
N ALA A 8 -5.56 0.05 6.90
CA ALA A 8 -4.94 -1.06 7.63
C ALA A 8 -4.33 -2.13 6.69
N PRO A 9 -3.38 -2.94 7.16
CA PRO A 9 -2.91 -4.12 6.43
C PRO A 9 -4.10 -5.02 6.07
N GLY A 10 -4.25 -5.38 4.79
CA GLY A 10 -5.42 -6.18 4.34
C GLY A 10 -6.68 -5.40 3.98
N SER A 11 -6.69 -4.05 4.06
CA SER A 11 -7.86 -3.25 3.68
C SER A 11 -8.16 -3.22 2.17
N GLY A 12 -7.29 -3.78 1.32
CA GLY A 12 -7.50 -3.80 -0.14
C GLY A 12 -6.72 -2.74 -0.92
N LYS A 13 -5.85 -1.94 -0.27
CA LYS A 13 -5.03 -0.90 -0.93
C LYS A 13 -4.33 -1.38 -2.20
N GLY A 14 -3.62 -2.51 -2.13
CA GLY A 14 -2.88 -3.03 -3.27
C GLY A 14 -3.78 -3.36 -4.46
N THR A 15 -4.95 -3.96 -4.21
CA THR A 15 -5.94 -4.28 -5.25
C THR A 15 -6.48 -3.02 -5.92
N GLN A 16 -6.79 -1.99 -5.12
CA GLN A 16 -7.26 -0.71 -5.65
C GLN A 16 -6.14 0.05 -6.37
N ALA A 17 -4.90 0.01 -5.84
CA ALA A 17 -3.73 0.61 -6.48
C ALA A 17 -3.50 0.07 -7.90
N GLU A 18 -3.68 -1.25 -8.13
CA GLU A 18 -3.55 -1.86 -9.45
C GLU A 18 -4.58 -1.28 -10.45
N LYS A 19 -5.84 -1.14 -10.01
CA LYS A 19 -6.90 -0.57 -10.86
C LYS A 19 -6.63 0.91 -11.17
N ILE A 20 -6.30 1.70 -10.14
CA ILE A 20 -5.97 3.12 -10.29
C ILE A 20 -4.76 3.29 -11.21
N SER A 21 -3.71 2.49 -11.01
CA SER A 21 -2.50 2.51 -11.83
C SER A 21 -2.81 2.33 -13.31
N LYS A 22 -3.66 1.36 -13.65
CA LYS A 22 -4.04 1.07 -15.04
C LYS A 22 -4.87 2.19 -15.66
N GLU A 23 -5.92 2.66 -14.97
CA GLU A 23 -6.85 3.64 -15.54
C GLU A 23 -6.26 5.04 -15.63
N PHE A 24 -5.53 5.47 -14.60
CA PHE A 24 -4.98 6.83 -14.53
C PHE A 24 -3.51 6.93 -14.98
N ASN A 25 -2.93 5.83 -15.49
CA ASN A 25 -1.53 5.74 -15.91
C ASN A 25 -0.56 6.21 -14.82
N LEU A 26 -0.76 5.72 -13.58
CA LEU A 26 0.08 6.02 -12.43
C LEU A 26 1.00 4.85 -12.10
N LEU A 27 2.14 5.13 -11.51
CA LEU A 27 3.12 4.13 -11.10
C LEU A 27 2.94 3.83 -9.61
N LYS A 28 2.73 2.56 -9.28
CA LYS A 28 2.56 2.11 -7.89
C LYS A 28 3.91 2.04 -7.17
N VAL A 29 4.00 2.71 -6.03
CA VAL A 29 5.12 2.64 -5.08
C VAL A 29 4.62 2.03 -3.78
N SER A 30 4.87 0.73 -3.60
CA SER A 30 4.50 0.02 -2.38
C SER A 30 5.69 -0.12 -1.45
N SER A 31 5.61 0.49 -0.25
CA SER A 31 6.66 0.36 0.76
C SER A 31 6.93 -1.10 1.14
N GLY A 32 5.89 -1.93 1.21
CA GLY A 32 6.04 -3.35 1.47
C GLY A 32 6.75 -4.10 0.33
N GLU A 33 6.52 -3.75 -0.91
CA GLU A 33 7.22 -4.34 -2.07
C GLU A 33 8.68 -3.89 -2.12
N LEU A 34 8.97 -2.61 -1.89
CA LEU A 34 10.33 -2.09 -1.80
C LEU A 34 11.14 -2.85 -0.75
N LEU A 35 10.59 -3.04 0.45
CA LEU A 35 11.26 -3.78 1.51
C LEU A 35 11.45 -5.27 1.18
N ARG A 36 10.47 -5.92 0.53
CA ARG A 36 10.62 -7.31 0.07
C ARG A 36 11.68 -7.44 -1.02
N ASN A 37 11.77 -6.49 -1.93
CA ASN A 37 12.83 -6.47 -2.95
C ASN A 37 14.22 -6.36 -2.30
N GLU A 38 14.38 -5.54 -1.25
CA GLU A 38 15.63 -5.50 -0.48
C GLU A 38 15.94 -6.83 0.22
N ILE A 39 14.92 -7.53 0.73
CA ILE A 39 15.07 -8.86 1.33
C ILE A 39 15.58 -9.89 0.30
N VAL A 40 15.02 -9.86 -0.93
CA VAL A 40 15.41 -10.79 -2.01
C VAL A 40 16.88 -10.60 -2.42
N LYS A 41 17.41 -9.38 -2.36
CA LYS A 41 18.84 -9.11 -2.64
C LYS A 41 19.81 -9.82 -1.66
N ASN A 42 19.30 -10.36 -0.54
CA ASN A 42 20.05 -11.14 0.47
C ASN A 42 21.29 -10.43 1.06
N THR A 43 21.29 -9.10 1.04
CA THR A 43 22.32 -8.26 1.65
C THR A 43 22.22 -8.26 3.18
N SER A 44 23.22 -7.70 3.88
CA SER A 44 23.15 -7.50 5.34
C SER A 44 21.94 -6.66 5.74
N LEU A 45 21.61 -5.63 4.94
CA LEU A 45 20.40 -4.80 5.12
C LEU A 45 19.13 -5.63 4.89
N GLY A 46 19.05 -6.42 3.81
CA GLY A 46 17.90 -7.28 3.53
C GLY A 46 17.62 -8.28 4.65
N LYS A 47 18.68 -8.89 5.23
CA LYS A 47 18.55 -9.79 6.39
C LYS A 47 18.00 -9.09 7.63
N LYS A 48 18.44 -7.85 7.91
CA LYS A 48 17.90 -7.02 9.01
C LYS A 48 16.41 -6.69 8.77
N ILE A 49 16.07 -6.24 7.58
CA ILE A 49 14.68 -5.94 7.18
C ILE A 49 13.79 -7.17 7.36
N LYS A 50 14.22 -8.36 6.91
CA LYS A 50 13.47 -9.61 7.04
C LYS A 50 13.10 -9.93 8.50
N LYS A 51 14.04 -9.76 9.44
CA LYS A 51 13.79 -9.99 10.87
C LYS A 51 12.72 -9.05 11.43
N ILE A 52 12.71 -7.78 11.00
CA ILE A 52 11.75 -6.75 11.45
C ILE A 52 10.37 -7.03 10.88
N VAL A 53 10.27 -7.27 9.57
CA VAL A 53 9.02 -7.54 8.86
C VAL A 53 8.32 -8.80 9.38
N ASN A 54 9.08 -9.86 9.65
CA ASN A 54 8.54 -11.11 10.19
C ASN A 54 7.97 -10.97 11.62
N LYS A 55 8.38 -9.93 12.37
CA LYS A 55 7.79 -9.58 13.67
C LYS A 55 6.55 -8.68 13.55
N GLY A 56 6.22 -8.23 12.35
CA GLY A 56 5.13 -7.27 12.10
C GLY A 56 5.47 -5.82 12.48
N SER A 57 6.74 -5.53 12.81
CA SER A 57 7.22 -4.21 13.18
C SER A 57 7.51 -3.34 11.96
N LEU A 58 7.51 -2.01 12.15
CA LEU A 58 7.94 -1.07 11.12
C LEU A 58 9.46 -1.07 11.00
N VAL A 59 9.95 -1.01 9.77
CA VAL A 59 11.37 -0.72 9.48
C VAL A 59 11.63 0.75 9.78
N SER A 60 12.87 1.09 10.17
CA SER A 60 13.24 2.47 10.52
C SER A 60 12.94 3.45 9.39
N ASP A 61 12.53 4.66 9.75
CA ASP A 61 12.15 5.70 8.81
C ASP A 61 13.31 6.09 7.88
N ASP A 62 14.55 6.06 8.37
CA ASP A 62 15.74 6.36 7.55
C ASP A 62 15.89 5.43 6.35
N ILE A 63 15.60 4.13 6.52
CA ILE A 63 15.70 3.15 5.45
C ILE A 63 14.61 3.40 4.41
N ILE A 64 13.36 3.53 4.85
CA ILE A 64 12.25 3.71 3.92
C ILE A 64 12.29 5.08 3.24
N ASN A 65 12.68 6.13 3.95
CA ASN A 65 12.80 7.48 3.40
C ASN A 65 13.85 7.55 2.29
N LYS A 66 15.00 6.89 2.44
CA LYS A 66 16.01 6.78 1.37
C LYS A 66 15.48 6.07 0.13
N LEU A 67 14.71 4.98 0.30
CA LEU A 67 14.10 4.28 -0.83
C LEU A 67 13.09 5.16 -1.56
N ILE A 68 12.28 5.94 -0.83
CA ILE A 68 11.32 6.88 -1.40
C ILE A 68 12.01 8.05 -2.09
N GLU A 69 13.07 8.62 -1.49
CA GLU A 69 13.84 9.69 -2.11
C GLU A 69 14.42 9.27 -3.46
N ASN A 70 14.99 8.07 -3.54
CA ASN A 70 15.52 7.51 -4.79
C ASN A 70 14.45 7.37 -5.89
N ILE A 71 13.18 7.16 -5.51
CA ILE A 71 12.07 7.11 -6.47
C ILE A 71 11.68 8.52 -6.90
N LEU A 72 11.49 9.42 -5.94
CA LEU A 72 11.03 10.78 -6.22
C LEU A 72 12.02 11.62 -7.03
N SER A 73 13.31 11.28 -6.98
CA SER A 73 14.37 11.95 -7.75
C SER A 73 14.39 11.58 -9.24
N GLN A 74 13.64 10.56 -9.67
CA GLN A 74 13.64 10.10 -11.05
C GLN A 74 12.50 10.75 -11.84
N GLU A 75 12.80 11.32 -13.00
CA GLU A 75 11.82 12.04 -13.86
C GLU A 75 10.63 11.19 -14.26
N GLN A 76 10.83 9.89 -14.51
CA GLN A 76 9.75 8.98 -14.89
C GLN A 76 8.62 8.88 -13.85
N TYR A 77 8.89 9.24 -12.58
CA TYR A 77 7.94 9.24 -11.47
C TYR A 77 7.32 10.61 -11.19
N PHE A 78 7.66 11.62 -11.98
CA PHE A 78 7.20 12.98 -11.75
C PHE A 78 5.67 13.11 -11.80
N ASN A 79 5.08 13.45 -10.65
CA ASN A 79 3.64 13.65 -10.48
C ASN A 79 2.75 12.53 -11.06
N ARG A 80 3.18 11.25 -10.95
CA ARG A 80 2.41 10.10 -11.44
C ARG A 80 2.52 8.86 -10.54
N LEU A 81 2.48 9.06 -9.22
CA LEU A 81 2.69 8.01 -8.24
C LEU A 81 1.42 7.68 -7.45
N ILE A 82 1.30 6.40 -7.10
CA ILE A 82 0.41 5.90 -6.05
C ILE A 82 1.28 5.35 -4.94
N PHE A 83 1.25 5.99 -3.78
CA PHE A 83 1.91 5.48 -2.57
C PHE A 83 1.01 4.46 -1.86
N ASP A 84 1.43 3.21 -1.80
CA ASP A 84 0.77 2.14 -1.03
C ASP A 84 1.59 1.80 0.21
N GLY A 85 1.03 2.13 1.37
CA GLY A 85 1.66 1.87 2.66
C GLY A 85 2.85 2.77 2.99
N TYR A 86 2.89 3.97 2.45
CA TYR A 86 3.75 5.10 2.82
C TYR A 86 2.96 6.39 2.66
N PRO A 87 3.03 7.35 3.62
CA PRO A 87 3.76 7.29 4.90
C PRO A 87 3.04 6.42 5.95
N ARG A 88 3.79 5.94 6.96
CA ARG A 88 3.27 5.15 8.11
C ARG A 88 3.57 5.77 9.45
N THR A 89 4.37 6.82 9.52
CA THR A 89 4.70 7.59 10.72
C THR A 89 4.61 9.08 10.40
N LEU A 90 4.48 9.94 11.43
CA LEU A 90 4.52 11.40 11.21
C LEU A 90 5.86 11.87 10.67
N ASP A 91 6.97 11.21 11.03
CA ASP A 91 8.29 11.58 10.52
C ASP A 91 8.41 11.24 9.04
N GLN A 92 7.81 10.13 8.58
CA GLN A 92 7.68 9.86 7.14
C GLN A 92 6.81 10.89 6.43
N VAL A 93 5.73 11.40 7.07
CA VAL A 93 4.91 12.49 6.51
C VAL A 93 5.75 13.74 6.30
N LYS A 94 6.48 14.18 7.34
CA LYS A 94 7.36 15.37 7.26
C LYS A 94 8.41 15.19 6.15
N ASN A 95 9.01 14.01 6.07
CA ASN A 95 9.98 13.70 5.01
C ASN A 95 9.34 13.74 3.62
N LEU A 96 8.15 13.17 3.43
CA LEU A 96 7.44 13.22 2.15
C LEU A 96 7.11 14.66 1.73
N GLU A 97 6.71 15.53 2.68
CA GLU A 97 6.48 16.95 2.40
C GLU A 97 7.78 17.67 1.97
N LEU A 98 8.91 17.39 2.63
CA LEU A 98 10.22 17.94 2.25
C LEU A 98 10.64 17.46 0.85
N LEU A 99 10.54 16.15 0.59
CA LEU A 99 10.88 15.58 -0.71
C LEU A 99 9.94 16.06 -1.81
N SER A 100 8.65 16.22 -1.51
CA SER A 100 7.66 16.77 -2.45
C SER A 100 8.02 18.18 -2.87
N LYS A 101 8.45 19.02 -1.95
CA LYS A 101 8.97 20.37 -2.25
C LYS A 101 10.28 20.32 -3.05
N LYS A 102 11.24 19.49 -2.62
CA LYS A 102 12.56 19.33 -3.25
C LYS A 102 12.45 18.92 -4.72
N PHE A 103 11.55 17.98 -5.04
CA PHE A 103 11.38 17.42 -6.37
C PHE A 103 10.13 17.93 -7.10
N ASN A 104 9.53 19.05 -6.65
CA ASN A 104 8.33 19.66 -7.22
C ASN A 104 7.18 18.67 -7.44
N GLN A 105 6.99 17.75 -6.51
CA GLN A 105 5.94 16.73 -6.51
C GLN A 105 4.70 17.26 -5.77
N LYS A 106 3.49 16.94 -6.25
CA LYS A 106 2.25 17.36 -5.61
C LYS A 106 1.40 16.16 -5.21
N ILE A 107 1.05 16.08 -3.93
CA ILE A 107 0.06 15.11 -3.44
C ILE A 107 -1.33 15.71 -3.74
N LEU A 108 -2.13 14.98 -4.51
CA LEU A 108 -3.45 15.40 -4.93
C LEU A 108 -4.52 15.05 -3.88
N CYS A 109 -4.52 13.80 -3.43
CA CYS A 109 -5.46 13.33 -2.41
C CYS A 109 -4.93 12.12 -1.64
N ILE A 110 -5.56 11.88 -0.50
CA ILE A 110 -5.37 10.72 0.36
C ILE A 110 -6.67 9.92 0.35
N LEU A 111 -6.61 8.68 -0.10
CA LEU A 111 -7.75 7.77 -0.14
C LEU A 111 -7.65 6.80 1.05
N SER A 112 -8.47 7.00 2.06
CA SER A 112 -8.45 6.22 3.31
C SER A 112 -9.48 5.10 3.27
N LEU A 113 -9.03 3.85 3.10
CA LEU A 113 -9.89 2.67 3.08
C LEU A 113 -10.18 2.18 4.50
N ASN A 114 -11.41 2.31 4.94
CA ASN A 114 -11.90 1.87 6.24
C ASN A 114 -12.51 0.47 6.14
N VAL A 115 -11.99 -0.48 6.93
CA VAL A 115 -12.42 -1.89 6.97
C VAL A 115 -12.33 -2.39 8.40
N ASN A 116 -13.31 -3.13 8.87
CA ASN A 116 -13.31 -3.71 10.21
C ASN A 116 -12.20 -4.78 10.40
N LYS A 117 -11.82 -5.01 11.65
CA LYS A 117 -10.70 -5.88 12.04
C LYS A 117 -10.92 -7.33 11.60
N GLU A 118 -12.11 -7.86 11.79
CA GLU A 118 -12.46 -9.25 11.48
C GLU A 118 -12.33 -9.51 9.97
N LYS A 119 -12.83 -8.58 9.16
CA LYS A 119 -12.75 -8.68 7.69
C LYS A 119 -11.30 -8.55 7.22
N ILE A 120 -10.48 -7.70 7.86
CA ILE A 120 -9.05 -7.59 7.59
C ILE A 120 -8.35 -8.92 7.84
N ILE A 121 -8.56 -9.54 9.00
CA ILE A 121 -7.96 -10.84 9.35
C ILE A 121 -8.34 -11.88 8.31
N LYS A 122 -9.64 -12.01 7.99
CA LYS A 122 -10.12 -12.96 6.98
C LYS A 122 -9.49 -12.70 5.61
N ARG A 123 -9.39 -11.43 5.17
CA ARG A 123 -8.75 -11.06 3.90
C ARG A 123 -7.27 -11.45 3.87
N VAL A 124 -6.53 -11.21 4.94
CA VAL A 124 -5.10 -11.52 4.98
C VAL A 124 -4.85 -13.02 5.03
N MET A 125 -5.64 -13.77 5.79
CA MET A 125 -5.51 -15.23 5.87
C MET A 125 -5.81 -15.92 4.55
N GLY A 126 -6.76 -15.40 3.76
CA GLY A 126 -7.09 -15.91 2.41
C GLY A 126 -6.18 -15.37 1.30
N ARG A 127 -5.22 -14.50 1.59
CA ARG A 127 -4.38 -13.89 0.55
C ARG A 127 -3.42 -14.89 -0.08
N ARG A 128 -3.33 -14.81 -1.41
CA ARG A 128 -2.35 -15.52 -2.24
C ARG A 128 -1.68 -14.54 -3.17
N ILE A 129 -0.37 -14.66 -3.34
CA ILE A 129 0.41 -13.84 -4.26
C ILE A 129 1.04 -14.76 -5.29
N CYS A 130 0.94 -14.39 -6.55
CA CYS A 130 1.68 -15.08 -7.58
C CYS A 130 3.17 -14.77 -7.49
N SER A 131 4.01 -15.79 -7.31
CA SER A 131 5.47 -15.62 -7.30
C SER A 131 6.05 -15.24 -8.67
N LYS A 132 5.30 -15.48 -9.76
CA LYS A 132 5.73 -15.18 -11.13
C LYS A 132 5.40 -13.74 -11.57
N CYS A 133 4.14 -13.27 -11.36
CA CYS A 133 3.68 -11.96 -11.85
C CYS A 133 3.33 -10.95 -10.75
N GLY A 134 3.38 -11.34 -9.47
CA GLY A 134 3.09 -10.47 -8.33
C GLY A 134 1.60 -10.19 -8.09
N LEU A 135 0.68 -10.67 -8.95
CA LEU A 135 -0.75 -10.47 -8.76
C LEU A 135 -1.23 -11.06 -7.43
N ALA A 136 -2.13 -10.32 -6.79
CA ALA A 136 -2.72 -10.71 -5.52
C ALA A 136 -4.14 -11.27 -5.73
N PHE A 137 -4.38 -12.45 -5.18
CA PHE A 137 -5.68 -13.10 -5.11
C PHE A 137 -6.13 -13.31 -3.68
N ASN A 138 -7.37 -13.69 -3.50
CA ASN A 138 -7.94 -14.03 -2.20
C ASN A 138 -8.88 -15.23 -2.32
N GLU A 139 -8.65 -16.25 -1.53
CA GLU A 139 -9.45 -17.49 -1.57
C GLU A 139 -10.94 -17.26 -1.32
N PHE A 140 -11.29 -16.22 -0.53
CA PHE A 140 -12.67 -15.96 -0.10
C PHE A 140 -13.36 -14.86 -0.90
N PHE A 141 -12.61 -13.87 -1.40
CA PHE A 141 -13.17 -12.63 -1.94
C PHE A 141 -12.82 -12.38 -3.41
N ASN A 142 -11.73 -12.95 -3.88
CA ASN A 142 -11.28 -12.82 -5.26
C ASN A 142 -10.39 -14.03 -5.61
N PRO A 143 -10.97 -15.24 -5.71
CA PRO A 143 -10.20 -16.41 -6.08
C PRO A 143 -9.66 -16.28 -7.51
N PRO A 144 -8.50 -16.89 -7.83
CA PRO A 144 -8.01 -16.92 -9.19
C PRO A 144 -8.96 -17.73 -10.07
N ASP A 145 -9.24 -17.21 -11.25
CA ASP A 145 -9.95 -17.99 -12.26
C ASP A 145 -9.06 -19.13 -12.75
N LYS A 146 -9.48 -20.37 -12.48
CA LYS A 146 -8.69 -21.56 -12.81
C LYS A 146 -8.47 -21.74 -14.31
N LEU A 147 -9.36 -21.22 -15.15
CA LEU A 147 -9.31 -21.36 -16.60
C LEU A 147 -8.50 -20.25 -17.26
N ASN A 148 -8.59 -19.01 -16.74
CA ASN A 148 -8.03 -17.83 -17.38
C ASN A 148 -6.80 -17.25 -16.66
N TYR A 149 -6.32 -17.92 -15.57
CA TYR A 149 -5.13 -17.47 -14.87
C TYR A 149 -3.85 -17.99 -15.54
N GLU A 150 -3.24 -17.18 -16.39
CA GLU A 150 -2.10 -17.53 -17.25
C GLU A 150 -0.88 -18.11 -16.53
N CYS A 151 -0.56 -17.65 -15.33
CA CYS A 151 0.61 -18.16 -14.60
C CYS A 151 0.42 -19.56 -14.02
N GLY A 152 -0.85 -19.96 -13.75
CA GLY A 152 -1.22 -21.22 -13.12
C GLY A 152 -1.14 -21.22 -11.58
N LEU A 153 -1.99 -22.02 -10.96
CA LEU A 153 -2.21 -22.03 -9.51
C LEU A 153 -0.96 -22.43 -8.69
N LYS A 154 -0.03 -23.19 -9.27
CA LYS A 154 1.21 -23.64 -8.61
C LYS A 154 2.13 -22.49 -8.18
N PHE A 155 1.96 -21.29 -8.75
CA PHE A 155 2.73 -20.11 -8.39
C PHE A 155 2.08 -19.24 -7.31
N LEU A 156 0.95 -19.69 -6.75
CA LEU A 156 0.25 -18.97 -5.69
C LEU A 156 0.81 -19.32 -4.31
N GLU A 157 1.38 -18.35 -3.64
CA GLU A 157 2.04 -18.52 -2.35
C GLU A 157 1.43 -17.59 -1.29
N LYS A 158 1.51 -18.01 -0.02
CA LYS A 158 1.26 -17.16 1.14
C LYS A 158 2.50 -16.31 1.41
N ARG A 159 2.30 -15.07 1.82
CA ARG A 159 3.41 -14.28 2.38
C ARG A 159 3.83 -14.85 3.74
N SER A 160 5.11 -14.79 4.06
CA SER A 160 5.63 -15.26 5.36
C SER A 160 5.07 -14.48 6.56
N ASP A 161 4.64 -13.23 6.33
CA ASP A 161 4.06 -12.33 7.33
C ASP A 161 2.51 -12.39 7.37
N ASP A 162 1.85 -13.29 6.61
CA ASP A 162 0.40 -13.50 6.63
C ASP A 162 0.01 -14.56 7.68
N GLN A 163 0.31 -14.25 8.93
CA GLN A 163 -0.05 -15.03 10.11
C GLN A 163 -0.95 -14.20 11.01
N GLU A 164 -1.97 -14.80 11.61
CA GLU A 164 -2.98 -14.08 12.40
C GLU A 164 -2.36 -13.24 13.53
N LYS A 165 -1.38 -13.81 14.25
CA LYS A 165 -0.64 -13.09 15.32
C LYS A 165 0.05 -11.84 14.77
N ILE A 166 0.72 -11.97 13.64
CA ILE A 166 1.46 -10.86 13.00
C ILE A 166 0.48 -9.79 12.51
N ILE A 167 -0.65 -10.18 11.93
CA ILE A 167 -1.67 -9.24 11.44
C ILE A 167 -2.30 -8.46 12.59
N LYS A 168 -2.57 -9.07 13.73
CA LYS A 168 -3.06 -8.37 14.93
C LYS A 168 -2.07 -7.27 15.37
N ILE A 169 -0.77 -7.60 15.45
CA ILE A 169 0.28 -6.62 15.78
C ILE A 169 0.34 -5.47 14.77
N ARG A 170 0.31 -5.79 13.48
CA ARG A 170 0.33 -4.79 12.39
C ARG A 170 -0.90 -3.89 12.41
N TYR A 171 -2.06 -4.45 12.74
CA TYR A 171 -3.30 -3.69 12.87
C TYR A 171 -3.25 -2.70 14.04
N GLU A 172 -2.76 -3.14 15.20
CA GLU A 172 -2.59 -2.29 16.37
C GLU A 172 -1.55 -1.18 16.13
N THR A 173 -0.43 -1.52 15.48
CA THR A 173 0.58 -0.54 15.06
C THR A 173 -0.03 0.49 14.11
N TYR A 174 -0.84 0.04 13.15
CA TYR A 174 -1.55 0.94 12.24
C TYR A 174 -2.46 1.89 12.99
N LEU A 175 -3.30 1.41 13.91
CA LEU A 175 -4.22 2.28 14.66
C LEU A 175 -3.49 3.37 15.45
N LYS A 176 -2.35 3.04 16.07
CA LYS A 176 -1.54 4.01 16.83
C LYS A 176 -0.96 5.12 15.94
N GLN A 177 -0.57 4.78 14.71
CA GLN A 177 0.10 5.70 13.79
C GLN A 177 -0.88 6.42 12.84
N ALA A 178 -2.04 5.82 12.57
CA ALA A 178 -2.97 6.31 11.57
C ALA A 178 -3.60 7.65 11.93
N VAL A 179 -4.03 7.80 13.18
CA VAL A 179 -4.78 9.00 13.63
C VAL A 179 -3.96 10.29 13.43
N PRO A 180 -2.72 10.38 13.90
CA PRO A 180 -1.90 11.58 13.69
C PRO A 180 -1.69 11.92 12.21
N ILE A 181 -1.48 10.89 11.36
CA ILE A 181 -1.26 11.09 9.92
C ILE A 181 -2.53 11.59 9.24
N ILE A 182 -3.68 10.96 9.54
CA ILE A 182 -4.97 11.36 8.98
C ILE A 182 -5.30 12.79 9.38
N ASN A 183 -5.11 13.17 10.64
CA ASN A 183 -5.35 14.53 11.12
C ASN A 183 -4.48 15.54 10.37
N PHE A 184 -3.19 15.28 10.22
CA PHE A 184 -2.30 16.14 9.46
C PHE A 184 -2.79 16.42 8.03
N TYR A 185 -3.31 15.41 7.34
CA TYR A 185 -3.82 15.59 5.98
C TYR A 185 -5.28 16.08 5.93
N LYS A 186 -6.08 15.86 6.97
CA LYS A 186 -7.42 16.46 7.11
C LYS A 186 -7.34 17.98 7.23
N ASP A 187 -6.38 18.49 7.97
CA ASP A 187 -6.14 19.94 8.07
C ASP A 187 -5.83 20.58 6.72
N LYS A 188 -5.24 19.78 5.80
CA LYS A 188 -4.99 20.19 4.41
C LYS A 188 -6.16 19.93 3.45
N LYS A 189 -7.29 19.41 3.94
CA LYS A 189 -8.48 19.03 3.14
C LYS A 189 -8.18 18.01 2.02
N LEU A 190 -7.19 17.13 2.22
CA LEU A 190 -6.77 16.15 1.21
C LEU A 190 -7.36 14.75 1.44
N VAL A 191 -8.02 14.47 2.58
CA VAL A 191 -8.46 13.13 2.98
C VAL A 191 -9.88 12.85 2.48
N HIS A 192 -10.03 11.73 1.77
CA HIS A 192 -11.31 11.15 1.38
C HIS A 192 -11.45 9.77 2.02
N GLU A 193 -12.47 9.60 2.84
CA GLU A 193 -12.75 8.33 3.50
C GLU A 193 -13.63 7.44 2.60
N ILE A 194 -13.25 6.16 2.49
CA ILE A 194 -13.88 5.19 1.60
C ILE A 194 -14.26 3.96 2.43
N ASN A 195 -15.50 3.50 2.30
CA ASN A 195 -15.90 2.22 2.85
C ASN A 195 -15.27 1.09 2.04
N GLY A 196 -14.22 0.48 2.61
CA GLY A 196 -13.47 -0.62 1.98
C GLY A 196 -14.09 -2.01 2.18
N GLU A 197 -15.33 -2.12 2.66
CA GLU A 197 -15.96 -3.41 2.97
C GLU A 197 -16.77 -4.02 1.82
N GLY A 198 -17.09 -3.25 0.80
CA GLY A 198 -17.84 -3.66 -0.36
C GLY A 198 -17.06 -4.55 -1.34
N GLU A 199 -17.69 -4.79 -2.48
CA GLU A 199 -17.07 -5.46 -3.63
C GLU A 199 -15.95 -4.61 -4.22
N ILE A 200 -14.95 -5.27 -4.82
CA ILE A 200 -13.75 -4.60 -5.39
C ILE A 200 -14.13 -3.53 -6.41
N SER A 201 -15.12 -3.82 -7.27
CA SER A 201 -15.63 -2.88 -8.28
C SER A 201 -16.33 -1.68 -7.66
N SER A 202 -17.21 -1.89 -6.69
CA SER A 202 -17.95 -0.83 -6.01
C SER A 202 -17.03 0.13 -5.24
N ILE A 203 -16.01 -0.41 -4.56
CA ILE A 203 -14.97 0.41 -3.90
C ILE A 203 -14.21 1.21 -4.94
N TYR A 204 -13.88 0.58 -6.08
CA TYR A 204 -13.16 1.24 -7.15
C TYR A 204 -13.93 2.42 -7.76
N GLU A 205 -15.24 2.29 -8.00
CA GLU A 205 -16.06 3.37 -8.53
C GLU A 205 -16.12 4.58 -7.58
N GLN A 206 -16.18 4.37 -6.26
CA GLN A 206 -16.06 5.46 -5.30
C GLN A 206 -14.70 6.18 -5.44
N ILE A 207 -13.61 5.41 -5.52
CA ILE A 207 -12.25 5.93 -5.72
C ILE A 207 -12.16 6.73 -7.02
N ARG A 208 -12.66 6.17 -8.11
CA ARG A 208 -12.66 6.79 -9.43
C ARG A 208 -13.36 8.14 -9.43
N THR A 209 -14.56 8.19 -8.84
CA THR A 209 -15.32 9.43 -8.69
C THR A 209 -14.53 10.50 -7.95
N ILE A 210 -13.89 10.14 -6.82
CA ILE A 210 -13.06 11.07 -6.04
C ILE A 210 -11.88 11.58 -6.89
N ILE A 211 -11.11 10.66 -7.50
CA ILE A 211 -9.93 11.06 -8.29
C ILE A 211 -10.33 12.00 -9.44
N THR A 212 -11.44 11.71 -10.12
CA THR A 212 -11.93 12.53 -11.22
C THR A 212 -12.33 13.92 -10.73
N SER A 213 -13.04 14.02 -9.60
CA SER A 213 -13.48 15.30 -9.04
C SER A 213 -12.32 16.19 -8.55
N VAL A 214 -11.26 15.61 -7.97
CA VAL A 214 -10.11 16.39 -7.48
C VAL A 214 -9.07 16.70 -8.56
N LYS A 215 -9.18 16.05 -9.73
CA LYS A 215 -8.33 16.30 -10.89
C LYS A 215 -8.87 17.45 -11.77
N ALA A 216 -10.19 17.63 -11.76
CA ALA A 216 -10.86 18.72 -12.46
C ALA A 216 -10.52 20.08 -11.84
#